data_1ec6ebe82e0cdb5a02d575efd265d322
#
_entry.id   1ec6ebe82e0cdb5a02d575efd265d322
#
_cell.length_a   1.000
_cell.length_b   1.000
_cell.length_c   1.000
_cell.angle_alpha   90.00
_cell.angle_beta   90.00
_cell.angle_gamma   90.00
#
_symmetry.space_group_name_H-M   'P 1'
#
loop_
_entity.id
_entity.type
_entity.pdbx_description
1 polymer ?
#
loop_
_entity_poly.entity_id
_entity_poly.type
_entity_poly.pdbx_seq_one_letter_code
_entity_poly.pdbx_strand_id
1 'polypeptide(L)'
;VSETRDLEPVECLRLLRSGVVGRVALSTPEGPHIVPVNYSIFEDTIVVRTSTYSLLGTYGRNAMLAFEVDDVDHDRHVGWSVVARGRAWAELDAETIAAMRNIWRPHPWAAGVRNLYLRLRWESLSGRAIGSFATRDSLALSSRTLSAS
;
A
#
# COMPACT_ATOMS: atom_id res chain seq x y z
N VAL A 1 21.99 2.07 19.76
CA VAL A 1 20.82 2.92 19.49
C VAL A 1 20.50 2.83 18.02
N SER A 2 19.31 2.32 17.67
CA SER A 2 18.85 2.27 16.29
C SER A 2 18.50 3.67 15.83
N GLU A 3 19.17 4.14 14.80
CA GLU A 3 18.87 5.43 14.19
C GLU A 3 17.59 5.32 13.36
N THR A 4 16.66 6.21 13.62
CA THR A 4 15.47 6.40 12.80
C THR A 4 15.74 7.53 11.82
N ARG A 5 15.43 7.32 10.54
CA ARG A 5 15.57 8.37 9.53
C ARG A 5 14.30 8.49 8.69
N ASP A 6 14.04 9.68 8.20
CA ASP A 6 12.98 9.89 7.22
C ASP A 6 13.41 9.36 5.85
N LEU A 7 12.47 8.76 5.14
CA LEU A 7 12.67 8.29 3.78
C LEU A 7 12.40 9.40 2.77
N GLU A 8 13.22 9.43 1.72
CA GLU A 8 12.98 10.30 0.57
C GLU A 8 11.72 9.85 -0.20
N PRO A 9 11.02 10.76 -0.88
CA PRO A 9 9.80 10.40 -1.63
C PRO A 9 9.98 9.25 -2.61
N VAL A 10 11.11 9.18 -3.29
CA VAL A 10 11.41 8.11 -4.25
C VAL A 10 11.58 6.75 -3.56
N GLU A 11 12.16 6.73 -2.36
CA GLU A 11 12.27 5.52 -1.54
C GLU A 11 10.88 5.06 -1.06
N CYS A 12 10.05 6.00 -0.60
CA CYS A 12 8.68 5.72 -0.19
C CYS A 12 7.88 5.05 -1.31
N LEU A 13 7.97 5.60 -2.52
CA LEU A 13 7.25 5.06 -3.68
C LEU A 13 7.72 3.66 -4.05
N ARG A 14 9.03 3.41 -4.02
CA ARG A 14 9.61 2.09 -4.29
C ARG A 14 9.10 1.06 -3.27
N LEU A 15 9.12 1.39 -1.99
CA LEU A 15 8.67 0.51 -0.92
C LEU A 15 7.17 0.28 -0.97
N LEU A 16 6.39 1.31 -1.27
CA LEU A 16 4.95 1.20 -1.48
C LEU A 16 4.61 0.19 -2.58
N ARG A 17 5.34 0.22 -3.68
CA ARG A 17 5.15 -0.70 -4.82
C ARG A 17 5.61 -2.13 -4.53
N SER A 18 6.48 -2.33 -3.56
CA SER A 18 7.00 -3.66 -3.22
C SER A 18 6.07 -4.47 -2.31
N GLY A 19 5.12 -3.83 -1.65
CA GLY A 19 4.24 -4.46 -0.69
C GLY A 19 3.04 -5.17 -1.32
N VAL A 20 2.39 -6.00 -0.54
CA VAL A 20 1.20 -6.78 -0.94
C VAL A 20 0.06 -6.55 0.04
N VAL A 21 0.35 -6.42 1.31
CA VAL A 21 -0.62 -6.22 2.39
C VAL A 21 -0.31 -4.92 3.11
N GLY A 22 -1.32 -4.10 3.27
CA GLY A 22 -1.25 -2.88 4.05
C GLY A 22 -2.48 -2.72 4.93
N ARG A 23 -2.64 -1.52 5.47
CA ARG A 23 -3.76 -1.18 6.36
C ARG A 23 -4.34 0.15 5.95
N VAL A 24 -5.66 0.19 5.88
CA VAL A 24 -6.39 1.44 5.64
C VAL A 24 -6.97 1.92 6.97
N ALA A 25 -6.69 3.17 7.30
CA ALA A 25 -7.35 3.86 8.40
C ALA A 25 -8.46 4.75 7.84
N LEU A 26 -9.65 4.61 8.39
CA LEU A 26 -10.83 5.36 7.98
C LEU A 26 -11.66 5.78 9.19
N SER A 27 -12.40 6.86 9.02
CA SER A 27 -13.32 7.37 10.03
C SER A 27 -14.73 6.93 9.72
N THR A 28 -15.45 6.53 10.75
CA THR A 28 -16.88 6.17 10.68
C THR A 28 -17.64 6.91 11.78
N PRO A 29 -18.98 6.89 11.77
CA PRO A 29 -19.76 7.45 12.88
C PRO A 29 -19.44 6.86 14.26
N GLU A 30 -18.92 5.64 14.30
CA GLU A 30 -18.51 4.96 15.53
C GLU A 30 -17.05 5.27 15.94
N GLY A 31 -16.32 6.02 15.12
CA GLY A 31 -14.93 6.37 15.35
C GLY A 31 -13.99 5.81 14.28
N PRO A 32 -12.67 5.90 14.51
CA PRO A 32 -11.69 5.43 13.54
C PRO A 32 -11.58 3.90 13.54
N HIS A 33 -11.32 3.35 12.35
CA HIS A 33 -11.10 1.93 12.13
C HIS A 33 -9.81 1.69 11.35
N ILE A 34 -9.21 0.54 11.56
CA ILE A 34 -8.07 0.05 10.78
C ILE A 34 -8.48 -1.26 10.13
N VAL A 35 -8.34 -1.34 8.81
CA VAL A 35 -8.70 -2.51 8.02
C VAL A 35 -7.47 -3.03 7.28
N PRO A 36 -7.02 -4.27 7.57
CA PRO A 36 -5.99 -4.92 6.76
C PRO A 36 -6.53 -5.21 5.36
N VAL A 37 -5.71 -4.94 4.34
CA VAL A 37 -6.10 -5.10 2.94
C VAL A 37 -4.93 -5.62 2.12
N ASN A 38 -5.25 -6.41 1.09
CA ASN A 38 -4.36 -6.60 -0.04
C ASN A 38 -4.48 -5.40 -0.97
N TYR A 39 -3.38 -4.96 -1.55
CA TYR A 39 -3.38 -3.81 -2.42
C TYR A 39 -2.48 -3.97 -3.64
N SER A 40 -2.70 -3.15 -4.62
CA SER A 40 -1.81 -2.95 -5.77
C SER A 40 -1.68 -1.47 -6.07
N ILE A 41 -0.66 -1.11 -6.83
CA ILE A 41 -0.48 0.25 -7.33
C ILE A 41 -0.87 0.29 -8.80
N PHE A 42 -1.70 1.25 -9.16
CA PHE A 42 -2.13 1.51 -10.52
C PHE A 42 -2.17 3.02 -10.76
N GLU A 43 -1.39 3.50 -11.71
CA GLU A 43 -1.34 4.93 -12.11
C GLU A 43 -1.28 5.90 -10.93
N ASP A 44 -0.29 5.72 -10.05
CA ASP A 44 -0.09 6.54 -8.85
C ASP A 44 -1.29 6.55 -7.88
N THR A 45 -2.05 5.46 -7.88
CA THR A 45 -3.09 5.20 -6.90
C THR A 45 -2.89 3.85 -6.21
N ILE A 46 -3.30 3.79 -4.96
CA ILE A 46 -3.42 2.53 -4.22
C ILE A 46 -4.80 1.96 -4.53
N VAL A 47 -4.84 0.72 -5.02
CA VAL A 47 -6.08 0.04 -5.37
C VAL A 47 -6.35 -1.08 -4.38
N VAL A 48 -7.55 -1.09 -3.84
CA VAL A 48 -8.06 -2.12 -2.92
C VAL A 48 -9.35 -2.69 -3.49
N ARG A 49 -9.46 -4.01 -3.50
CA ARG A 49 -10.71 -4.69 -3.86
C ARG A 49 -11.48 -5.00 -2.58
N THR A 50 -12.73 -4.60 -2.56
CA THR A 50 -13.61 -4.83 -1.41
C THR A 50 -15.04 -5.08 -1.85
N SER A 51 -15.91 -5.38 -0.91
CA SER A 51 -17.34 -5.48 -1.12
C SER A 51 -18.01 -4.12 -0.95
N THR A 52 -19.07 -3.86 -1.69
CA THR A 52 -19.91 -2.67 -1.54
C THR A 52 -20.45 -2.52 -0.10
N TYR A 53 -20.68 -3.62 0.58
CA TYR A 53 -21.23 -3.66 1.93
C TYR A 53 -20.18 -3.73 3.03
N SER A 54 -18.93 -3.76 2.69
CA SER A 54 -17.84 -3.70 3.67
C SER A 54 -17.75 -2.32 4.31
N LEU A 55 -16.99 -2.23 5.39
CA LEU A 55 -16.71 -0.95 6.05
C LEU A 55 -16.06 0.05 5.08
N LEU A 56 -15.09 -0.41 4.31
CA LEU A 56 -14.44 0.39 3.28
C LEU A 56 -15.40 0.77 2.15
N GLY A 57 -16.23 -0.15 1.71
CA GLY A 57 -17.22 0.12 0.66
C GLY A 57 -18.28 1.12 1.11
N THR A 58 -18.61 1.14 2.38
CA THR A 58 -19.62 2.04 2.95
C THR A 58 -19.04 3.44 3.25
N TYR A 59 -17.89 3.51 3.91
CA TYR A 59 -17.35 4.77 4.43
C TYR A 59 -16.08 5.25 3.72
N GLY A 60 -15.48 4.42 2.86
CA GLY A 60 -14.24 4.76 2.18
C GLY A 60 -14.41 5.57 0.90
N ARG A 61 -15.59 5.53 0.29
CA ARG A 61 -15.86 6.27 -0.96
C ARG A 61 -15.92 7.77 -0.70
N ASN A 62 -15.22 8.53 -1.54
CA ASN A 62 -15.14 9.98 -1.43
C ASN A 62 -14.64 10.48 -0.07
N ALA A 63 -13.92 9.65 0.65
CA ALA A 63 -13.37 9.96 1.95
C ALA A 63 -11.87 10.19 1.89
N MET A 64 -11.38 10.97 2.85
CA MET A 64 -9.95 11.09 3.11
C MET A 64 -9.52 9.88 3.92
N LEU A 65 -8.59 9.09 3.38
CA LEU A 65 -8.10 7.87 4.00
C LEU A 65 -6.60 7.97 4.25
N ALA A 66 -6.12 7.20 5.20
CA ALA A 66 -4.70 6.92 5.35
C ALA A 66 -4.45 5.43 5.05
N PHE A 67 -3.31 5.15 4.43
CA PHE A 67 -2.86 3.81 4.11
C PHE A 67 -1.44 3.65 4.65
N GLU A 68 -1.16 2.52 5.27
CA GLU A 68 0.16 2.20 5.80
C GLU A 68 0.61 0.83 5.32
N VAL A 69 1.88 0.74 4.97
CA VAL A 69 2.56 -0.52 4.70
C VAL A 69 3.93 -0.49 5.37
N ASP A 70 4.32 -1.62 5.92
CA ASP A 70 5.59 -1.74 6.63
C ASP A 70 6.22 -3.12 6.45
N ASP A 71 7.48 -3.20 6.81
CA ASP A 71 8.19 -4.46 6.99
C ASP A 71 9.21 -4.26 8.11
N VAL A 72 9.10 -5.05 9.18
CA VAL A 72 9.94 -4.93 10.37
C VAL A 72 10.53 -6.29 10.71
N ASP A 73 11.86 -6.33 10.80
CA ASP A 73 12.60 -7.47 11.33
C ASP A 73 12.88 -7.22 12.82
N HIS A 74 12.12 -7.87 13.68
CA HIS A 74 12.21 -7.69 15.13
C HIS A 74 13.54 -8.18 15.72
N ASP A 75 14.13 -9.20 15.14
CA ASP A 75 15.40 -9.77 15.65
C ASP A 75 16.59 -8.87 15.33
N ARG A 76 16.55 -8.22 14.18
CA ARG A 76 17.63 -7.34 13.71
C ARG A 76 17.42 -5.88 14.06
N HIS A 77 16.25 -5.52 14.56
CA HIS A 77 15.85 -4.14 14.84
C HIS A 77 15.99 -3.23 13.61
N VAL A 78 15.63 -3.76 12.44
CA VAL A 78 15.60 -3.01 11.19
C VAL A 78 14.22 -3.06 10.58
N GLY A 79 13.84 -2.03 9.88
CA GLY A 79 12.54 -1.98 9.23
C GLY A 79 12.25 -0.64 8.59
N TRP A 80 11.09 -0.58 7.98
CA TRP A 80 10.60 0.62 7.35
C TRP A 80 9.08 0.67 7.43
N SER A 81 8.52 1.85 7.33
CA SER A 81 7.09 2.08 7.17
C SER A 81 6.85 3.21 6.18
N VAL A 82 5.76 3.11 5.45
CA VAL A 82 5.31 4.14 4.51
C VAL A 82 3.84 4.44 4.78
N VAL A 83 3.50 5.72 4.86
CA VAL A 83 2.13 6.18 5.04
C VAL A 83 1.75 7.06 3.86
N ALA A 84 0.64 6.72 3.22
CA ALA A 84 0.02 7.50 2.17
C ALA A 84 -1.31 8.05 2.69
N ARG A 85 -1.59 9.31 2.38
CA ARG A 85 -2.86 9.95 2.75
C ARG A 85 -3.44 10.62 1.52
N GLY A 86 -4.73 10.42 1.31
CA GLY A 86 -5.39 11.01 0.16
C GLY A 86 -6.87 10.64 0.09
N ARG A 87 -7.51 11.18 -0.89
CA ARG A 87 -8.93 10.95 -1.15
C ARG A 87 -9.11 9.68 -1.97
N ALA A 88 -10.10 8.88 -1.58
CA ALA A 88 -10.45 7.65 -2.27
C ALA A 88 -11.76 7.80 -3.04
N TRP A 89 -11.90 6.99 -4.07
CA TRP A 89 -13.15 6.90 -4.85
C TRP A 89 -13.35 5.47 -5.36
N ALA A 90 -14.60 5.13 -5.66
CA ALA A 90 -14.92 3.87 -6.35
C ALA A 90 -14.67 4.04 -7.85
N GLU A 91 -13.88 3.15 -8.45
CA GLU A 91 -13.68 3.15 -9.89
C GLU A 91 -14.90 2.54 -10.59
N LEU A 92 -15.48 3.25 -11.54
CA LEU A 92 -16.68 2.83 -12.27
C LEU A 92 -16.41 2.62 -13.77
N ASP A 93 -15.26 3.04 -14.28
CA ASP A 93 -14.93 2.89 -15.69
C ASP A 93 -14.54 1.44 -16.02
N ALA A 94 -15.27 0.84 -16.96
CA ALA A 94 -15.12 -0.57 -17.30
C ALA A 94 -13.74 -0.91 -17.87
N GLU A 95 -13.15 -0.02 -18.70
CA GLU A 95 -11.81 -0.23 -19.26
C GLU A 95 -10.73 -0.13 -18.18
N THR A 96 -10.84 0.83 -17.27
CA THR A 96 -9.94 0.98 -16.15
C THR A 96 -10.02 -0.22 -15.21
N ILE A 97 -11.21 -0.70 -14.90
CA ILE A 97 -11.42 -1.91 -14.10
C ILE A 97 -10.78 -3.13 -14.77
N ALA A 98 -10.94 -3.29 -16.08
CA ALA A 98 -10.30 -4.38 -16.82
C ALA A 98 -8.77 -4.31 -16.76
N ALA A 99 -8.20 -3.12 -16.89
CA ALA A 99 -6.76 -2.91 -16.75
C ALA A 99 -6.27 -3.24 -15.33
N MET A 100 -7.00 -2.84 -14.31
CA MET A 100 -6.66 -3.14 -12.91
C MET A 100 -6.75 -4.65 -12.61
N ARG A 101 -7.69 -5.39 -13.21
CA ARG A 101 -7.74 -6.85 -13.07
C ARG A 101 -6.48 -7.55 -13.55
N ASN A 102 -5.84 -7.03 -14.58
CA ASN A 102 -4.63 -7.62 -15.14
C ASN A 102 -3.42 -7.52 -14.22
N ILE A 103 -3.36 -6.54 -13.34
CA ILE A 103 -2.30 -6.40 -12.34
C ILE A 103 -2.56 -7.23 -11.08
N TRP A 104 -3.79 -7.71 -10.92
CA TRP A 104 -4.18 -8.50 -9.75
C TRP A 104 -4.11 -9.98 -10.07
N ARG A 105 -3.19 -10.69 -9.46
CA ARG A 105 -3.14 -12.16 -9.59
C ARG A 105 -4.33 -12.76 -8.84
N PRO A 106 -5.01 -13.76 -9.44
CA PRO A 106 -6.07 -14.44 -8.74
C PRO A 106 -5.51 -15.15 -7.51
N HIS A 107 -6.01 -14.80 -6.33
CA HIS A 107 -5.71 -15.50 -5.09
C HIS A 107 -6.92 -16.36 -4.72
N PRO A 108 -6.77 -17.70 -4.71
CA PRO A 108 -7.92 -18.61 -4.52
C PRO A 108 -8.54 -18.59 -3.11
N TRP A 109 -7.88 -17.94 -2.16
CA TRP A 109 -8.38 -17.87 -0.77
C TRP A 109 -9.22 -16.63 -0.45
N ALA A 110 -9.46 -15.77 -1.41
CA ALA A 110 -10.39 -14.66 -1.24
C ALA A 110 -11.83 -15.15 -1.41
N ALA A 111 -12.46 -15.63 -0.33
CA ALA A 111 -13.85 -16.01 -0.34
C ALA A 111 -14.76 -14.78 -0.45
N GLY A 112 -15.74 -14.82 -1.35
CA GLY A 112 -16.78 -13.81 -1.52
C GLY A 112 -16.60 -12.91 -2.73
N VAL A 113 -17.69 -12.23 -3.10
CA VAL A 113 -17.73 -11.31 -4.24
C VAL A 113 -17.15 -9.95 -3.83
N ARG A 114 -15.93 -9.68 -4.26
CA ARG A 114 -15.27 -8.39 -4.08
C ARG A 114 -15.34 -7.64 -5.40
N ASN A 115 -16.42 -6.93 -5.61
CA ASN A 115 -16.75 -6.27 -6.87
C ASN A 115 -16.48 -4.77 -6.90
N LEU A 116 -16.02 -4.20 -5.78
CA LEU A 116 -15.71 -2.78 -5.68
C LEU A 116 -14.21 -2.57 -5.72
N TYR A 117 -13.77 -1.74 -6.66
CA TYR A 117 -12.38 -1.26 -6.75
C TYR A 117 -12.34 0.13 -6.16
N LEU A 118 -11.72 0.25 -4.98
CA LEU A 118 -11.50 1.53 -4.33
C LEU A 118 -10.09 2.01 -4.67
N ARG A 119 -9.98 3.23 -5.18
CA ARG A 119 -8.70 3.85 -5.51
C ARG A 119 -8.42 5.01 -4.58
N LEU A 120 -7.21 5.05 -4.03
CA LEU A 120 -6.73 6.15 -3.20
C LEU A 120 -5.59 6.84 -3.92
N ARG A 121 -5.78 8.11 -4.24
CA ARG A 121 -4.71 8.96 -4.78
C ARG A 121 -4.04 9.68 -3.62
N TRP A 122 -2.77 9.39 -3.39
CA TRP A 122 -2.07 10.05 -2.29
C TRP A 122 -1.76 11.50 -2.61
N GLU A 123 -2.07 12.37 -1.66
CA GLU A 123 -1.71 13.79 -1.64
C GLU A 123 -0.44 14.00 -0.84
N SER A 124 -0.16 13.11 0.12
CA SER A 124 1.08 13.06 0.87
C SER A 124 1.58 11.62 0.99
N LEU A 125 2.88 11.48 0.93
CA LEU A 125 3.58 10.22 1.06
C LEU A 125 4.77 10.43 1.97
N SER A 126 4.83 9.71 3.08
CA SER A 126 5.90 9.80 4.06
C SER A 126 6.37 8.41 4.48
N GLY A 127 7.58 8.31 4.95
CA GLY A 127 8.11 7.04 5.40
C GLY A 127 9.27 7.21 6.37
N ARG A 128 9.53 6.15 7.10
CA ARG A 128 10.62 6.06 8.06
C ARG A 128 11.34 4.72 7.93
N ALA A 129 12.64 4.75 8.11
CA ALA A 129 13.46 3.57 8.23
C ALA A 129 14.13 3.53 9.60
N ILE A 130 14.29 2.34 10.14
CA ILE A 130 14.97 2.06 11.40
C ILE A 130 16.13 1.13 11.10
N GLY A 131 17.32 1.47 11.61
CA GLY A 131 18.52 0.66 11.41
C GLY A 131 19.09 0.76 10.00
N SER A 132 19.80 -0.29 9.57
CA SER A 132 20.57 -0.30 8.31
C SER A 132 19.77 -0.82 7.10
N PHE A 133 18.45 -0.84 7.17
CA PHE A 133 17.59 -1.40 6.11
C PHE A 133 17.90 -0.79 4.73
N ALA A 134 18.01 0.52 4.64
CA ALA A 134 18.26 1.23 3.38
C ALA A 134 19.61 0.88 2.73
N THR A 135 20.61 0.54 3.54
CA THR A 135 21.95 0.16 3.06
C THR A 135 21.95 -1.24 2.43
N ARG A 136 21.11 -2.14 2.93
CA ARG A 136 21.01 -3.51 2.39
C ARG A 136 20.33 -3.57 1.03
N ASP A 137 19.31 -2.77 0.82
CA ASP A 137 18.57 -2.72 -0.43
C ASP A 137 19.44 -2.15 -1.58
N SER A 138 20.30 -1.18 -1.28
CA SER A 138 21.25 -0.64 -2.25
C SER A 138 22.31 -1.68 -2.65
N LEU A 139 22.75 -2.51 -1.71
CA LEU A 139 23.69 -3.60 -1.97
C LEU A 139 23.06 -4.75 -2.77
N ALA A 140 21.80 -5.09 -2.49
CA ALA A 140 21.07 -6.11 -3.24
C ALA A 140 20.79 -5.70 -4.68
N LEU A 141 20.55 -4.42 -4.95
CA LEU A 141 20.38 -3.89 -6.30
C LEU A 141 21.69 -3.89 -7.09
N SER A 142 22.82 -3.58 -6.44
CA SER A 142 24.13 -3.60 -7.12
C SER A 142 24.58 -5.02 -7.47
N SER A 143 24.24 -6.03 -6.65
CA SER A 143 24.57 -7.44 -6.93
C SER A 143 23.72 -8.03 -8.06
N ARG A 144 22.49 -7.56 -8.25
CA ARG A 144 21.64 -7.99 -9.37
C ARG A 144 22.09 -7.40 -10.72
N THR A 145 22.66 -6.23 -10.72
CA THR A 145 23.20 -5.59 -11.94
C THR A 145 24.49 -6.25 -12.43
N LEU A 146 25.25 -6.86 -11.53
CA LEU A 146 26.51 -7.54 -11.86
C LEU A 146 26.31 -8.98 -12.37
N SER A 147 25.15 -9.60 -12.15
CA SER A 147 24.85 -10.96 -12.63
C SER A 147 24.12 -11.00 -13.99
N ALA A 148 23.86 -9.86 -14.60
CA ALA A 148 23.19 -9.73 -15.90
C ALA A 148 24.15 -9.36 -17.05
N SER A 149 25.48 -9.60 -16.87
CA SER A 149 26.48 -9.42 -17.91
C SER A 149 26.94 -10.76 -18.48
#